data_0ffed4247c16b30832b16e3a08c54352
#
_entry.id   0ffed4247c16b30832b16e3a08c54352
#
_cell.length_a   1.000
_cell.length_b   1.000
_cell.length_c   1.000
_cell.angle_alpha   90.00
_cell.angle_beta   90.00
_cell.angle_gamma   90.00
#
_symmetry.space_group_name_H-M   'P 1'
#
loop_
_entity.id
_entity.type
_entity.pdbx_description
1 polymer ?
#
loop_
_entity_poly.entity_id
_entity_poly.type
_entity_poly.pdbx_seq_one_letter_code
_entity_poly.pdbx_strand_id
1 'polypeptide(L)'
;LPSVAGTALHAMALAQFWPSAPPTRNRAVLVHSAAGGVGSMLVQMAKTLGCGPVVGVVGAPHKVEACKACGADAVVCKAGRRDWWDEVDAASPDGYAAIFDANGVATLRRSYDALAQTGRLVIFGFHTNLPTVSSTLSPWHWLRMAKGMASMPPFEPMDLVLSSKSIHGFNLSFFADETDLVDAYMAQLLAWVAAGQLRVA
;
A
#
# COMPACT_ATOMS: atom_id res chain seq x y z
N LEU A 1 -17.20 -3.09 4.44
CA LEU A 1 -16.83 -2.67 3.08
C LEU A 1 -16.44 -1.20 2.99
N PRO A 2 -17.21 -0.22 3.47
CA PRO A 2 -16.88 1.20 3.27
C PRO A 2 -15.49 1.59 3.76
N SER A 3 -15.09 1.15 4.96
CA SER A 3 -13.79 1.51 5.54
C SER A 3 -12.61 0.93 4.74
N VAL A 4 -12.66 -0.34 4.37
CA VAL A 4 -11.57 -1.02 3.63
C VAL A 4 -11.41 -0.45 2.23
N ALA A 5 -12.51 -0.33 1.49
CA ALA A 5 -12.50 0.20 0.13
C ALA A 5 -12.21 1.71 0.11
N GLY A 6 -12.75 2.47 1.08
CA GLY A 6 -12.43 3.88 1.25
C GLY A 6 -10.96 4.13 1.55
N THR A 7 -10.34 3.32 2.43
CA THR A 7 -8.90 3.37 2.68
C THR A 7 -8.10 3.12 1.40
N ALA A 8 -8.47 2.09 0.63
CA ALA A 8 -7.79 1.77 -0.61
C ALA A 8 -7.94 2.89 -1.64
N LEU A 9 -9.14 3.45 -1.81
CA LEU A 9 -9.38 4.52 -2.77
C LEU A 9 -8.65 5.82 -2.39
N HIS A 10 -8.63 6.19 -1.11
CA HIS A 10 -7.85 7.33 -0.65
C HIS A 10 -6.35 7.14 -0.87
N ALA A 11 -5.83 5.94 -0.61
CA ALA A 11 -4.43 5.63 -0.91
C ALA A 11 -4.12 5.78 -2.42
N MET A 12 -5.02 5.32 -3.30
CA MET A 12 -4.88 5.51 -4.75
C MET A 12 -4.92 6.98 -5.14
N ALA A 13 -5.80 7.78 -4.53
CA ALA A 13 -5.89 9.22 -4.77
C ALA A 13 -4.59 9.94 -4.35
N LEU A 14 -4.04 9.64 -3.18
CA LEU A 14 -2.72 10.16 -2.73
C LEU A 14 -1.59 9.74 -3.68
N ALA A 15 -1.66 8.55 -4.25
CA ALA A 15 -0.73 8.11 -5.27
C ALA A 15 -0.96 8.77 -6.65
N GLN A 16 -1.96 9.67 -6.77
CA GLN A 16 -2.41 10.31 -8.00
C GLN A 16 -2.91 9.32 -9.07
N PHE A 17 -3.39 8.18 -8.66
CA PHE A 17 -4.13 7.25 -9.50
C PHE A 17 -5.63 7.46 -9.29
N TRP A 18 -6.20 8.33 -10.09
CA TRP A 18 -7.61 8.65 -10.14
C TRP A 18 -8.09 8.63 -11.58
N PRO A 19 -9.35 8.34 -11.90
CA PRO A 19 -9.82 8.28 -13.29
C PRO A 19 -9.51 9.50 -14.14
N SER A 20 -9.48 10.69 -13.52
CA SER A 20 -9.16 11.97 -14.19
C SER A 20 -7.70 12.39 -14.07
N ALA A 21 -6.84 11.61 -13.40
CA ALA A 21 -5.43 11.95 -13.27
C ALA A 21 -4.70 11.87 -14.62
N PRO A 22 -3.75 12.78 -14.89
CA PRO A 22 -2.96 12.72 -16.12
C PRO A 22 -2.16 11.41 -16.17
N PRO A 23 -1.97 10.84 -17.39
CA PRO A 23 -1.19 9.62 -17.54
C PRO A 23 0.27 9.87 -17.16
N THR A 24 0.84 8.96 -16.39
CA THR A 24 2.28 8.94 -16.09
C THR A 24 2.97 7.88 -16.94
N ARG A 25 4.27 8.08 -17.24
CA ARG A 25 5.05 7.12 -18.04
C ARG A 25 5.20 5.77 -17.32
N ASN A 26 5.52 5.81 -16.04
CA ASN A 26 5.58 4.62 -15.18
C ASN A 26 4.27 4.50 -14.40
N ARG A 27 3.65 3.34 -14.45
CA ARG A 27 2.43 2.99 -13.72
C ARG A 27 2.59 1.72 -12.89
N ALA A 28 3.82 1.27 -12.68
CA ALA A 28 4.11 0.12 -11.83
C ALA A 28 3.70 0.38 -10.37
N VAL A 29 3.06 -0.57 -9.75
CA VAL A 29 2.52 -0.46 -8.39
C VAL A 29 2.94 -1.66 -7.56
N LEU A 30 3.44 -1.39 -6.35
CA LEU A 30 3.72 -2.41 -5.33
C LEU A 30 2.71 -2.30 -4.18
N VAL A 31 2.09 -3.41 -3.84
CA VAL A 31 1.13 -3.49 -2.74
C VAL A 31 1.65 -4.47 -1.68
N HIS A 32 2.02 -3.96 -0.51
CA HIS A 32 2.32 -4.80 0.65
C HIS A 32 1.04 -5.35 1.27
N SER A 33 1.12 -6.55 1.85
CA SER A 33 -0.05 -7.26 2.42
C SER A 33 -1.22 -7.40 1.42
N ALA A 34 -0.88 -7.66 0.16
CA ALA A 34 -1.77 -7.59 -1.00
C ALA A 34 -3.01 -8.51 -0.94
N ALA A 35 -2.96 -9.59 -0.16
CA ALA A 35 -4.10 -10.48 0.06
C ALA A 35 -4.92 -10.12 1.33
N GLY A 36 -4.63 -9.00 1.98
CA GLY A 36 -5.46 -8.47 3.07
C GLY A 36 -6.64 -7.64 2.55
N GLY A 37 -7.56 -7.23 3.42
CA GLY A 37 -8.75 -6.48 3.01
C GLY A 37 -8.41 -5.24 2.16
N VAL A 38 -7.60 -4.31 2.68
CA VAL A 38 -7.21 -3.11 1.93
C VAL A 38 -6.31 -3.47 0.73
N GLY A 39 -5.37 -4.40 0.90
CA GLY A 39 -4.44 -4.80 -0.16
C GLY A 39 -5.15 -5.40 -1.38
N SER A 40 -6.16 -6.24 -1.17
CA SER A 40 -6.93 -6.83 -2.27
C SER A 40 -7.75 -5.77 -3.04
N MET A 41 -8.26 -4.77 -2.35
CA MET A 41 -8.93 -3.63 -3.00
C MET A 41 -7.93 -2.78 -3.79
N LEU A 42 -6.76 -2.49 -3.23
CA LEU A 42 -5.69 -1.76 -3.92
C LEU A 42 -5.27 -2.44 -5.22
N VAL A 43 -5.07 -3.77 -5.19
CA VAL A 43 -4.73 -4.54 -6.40
C VAL A 43 -5.81 -4.40 -7.47
N GLN A 44 -7.08 -4.60 -7.10
CA GLN A 44 -8.21 -4.47 -8.04
C GLN A 44 -8.33 -3.05 -8.61
N MET A 45 -8.24 -2.03 -7.75
CA MET A 45 -8.33 -0.62 -8.18
C MET A 45 -7.15 -0.23 -9.08
N ALA A 46 -5.93 -0.68 -8.78
CA ALA A 46 -4.78 -0.44 -9.63
C ALA A 46 -5.00 -1.01 -11.03
N LYS A 47 -5.54 -2.23 -11.14
CA LYS A 47 -5.89 -2.83 -12.45
C LYS A 47 -7.00 -2.06 -13.15
N THR A 48 -8.06 -1.69 -12.45
CA THR A 48 -9.18 -0.89 -12.99
C THR A 48 -8.70 0.46 -13.54
N LEU A 49 -7.71 1.07 -12.90
CA LEU A 49 -7.11 2.33 -13.32
C LEU A 49 -5.99 2.18 -14.36
N GLY A 50 -5.76 0.96 -14.86
CA GLY A 50 -4.76 0.67 -15.89
C GLY A 50 -3.31 0.79 -15.40
N CYS A 51 -3.06 0.56 -14.12
CA CYS A 51 -1.71 0.43 -13.59
C CYS A 51 -1.07 -0.90 -14.03
N GLY A 52 0.25 -0.91 -14.12
CA GLY A 52 1.00 -2.14 -14.44
C GLY A 52 2.51 -1.91 -14.60
N PRO A 53 3.32 -2.89 -14.20
CA PRO A 53 2.92 -4.09 -13.47
C PRO A 53 2.36 -3.81 -12.06
N VAL A 54 1.34 -4.56 -11.65
CA VAL A 54 0.83 -4.56 -10.27
C VAL A 54 1.43 -5.75 -9.54
N VAL A 55 2.32 -5.47 -8.60
CA VAL A 55 3.05 -6.47 -7.83
C VAL A 55 2.50 -6.56 -6.42
N GLY A 56 2.06 -7.75 -6.02
CA GLY A 56 1.53 -8.01 -4.69
C GLY A 56 2.53 -8.74 -3.80
N VAL A 57 2.79 -8.25 -2.59
CA VAL A 57 3.58 -8.96 -1.58
C VAL A 57 2.67 -9.61 -0.55
N VAL A 58 2.83 -10.91 -0.36
CA VAL A 58 2.04 -11.70 0.60
C VAL A 58 2.92 -12.35 1.67
N GLY A 59 2.34 -12.56 2.85
CA GLY A 59 3.06 -13.11 4.01
C GLY A 59 3.03 -14.63 4.13
N ALA A 60 2.30 -15.35 3.26
CA ALA A 60 2.17 -16.80 3.33
C ALA A 60 1.82 -17.41 1.96
N PRO A 61 2.30 -18.65 1.65
CA PRO A 61 2.06 -19.27 0.34
C PRO A 61 0.60 -19.45 -0.03
N HIS A 62 -0.26 -19.79 0.93
CA HIS A 62 -1.70 -19.98 0.68
C HIS A 62 -2.43 -18.68 0.24
N LYS A 63 -1.79 -17.50 0.36
CA LYS A 63 -2.33 -16.20 -0.05
C LYS A 63 -1.98 -15.81 -1.48
N VAL A 64 -1.09 -16.56 -2.13
CA VAL A 64 -0.58 -16.23 -3.47
C VAL A 64 -1.72 -16.25 -4.49
N GLU A 65 -2.50 -17.34 -4.52
CA GLU A 65 -3.58 -17.49 -5.50
C GLU A 65 -4.71 -16.47 -5.28
N ALA A 66 -5.03 -16.13 -4.02
CA ALA A 66 -5.99 -15.08 -3.73
C ALA A 66 -5.52 -13.71 -4.25
N CYS A 67 -4.25 -13.39 -4.13
CA CYS A 67 -3.68 -12.15 -4.64
C CYS A 67 -3.70 -12.10 -6.19
N LYS A 68 -3.36 -13.21 -6.86
CA LYS A 68 -3.48 -13.33 -8.32
C LYS A 68 -4.93 -13.18 -8.79
N ALA A 69 -5.88 -13.79 -8.10
CA ALA A 69 -7.29 -13.68 -8.40
C ALA A 69 -7.83 -12.24 -8.30
N CYS A 70 -7.18 -11.38 -7.51
CA CYS A 70 -7.46 -9.94 -7.47
C CYS A 70 -6.89 -9.18 -8.68
N GLY A 71 -6.07 -9.82 -9.52
CA GLY A 71 -5.51 -9.24 -10.73
C GLY A 71 -4.04 -8.80 -10.62
N ALA A 72 -3.31 -9.20 -9.58
CA ALA A 72 -1.86 -8.92 -9.51
C ALA A 72 -1.12 -9.60 -10.67
N ASP A 73 -0.24 -8.85 -11.35
CA ASP A 73 0.58 -9.35 -12.47
C ASP A 73 1.72 -10.25 -11.96
N ALA A 74 2.25 -9.92 -10.78
CA ALA A 74 3.22 -10.74 -10.08
C ALA A 74 2.91 -10.80 -8.58
N VAL A 75 3.23 -11.92 -7.94
CA VAL A 75 3.02 -12.08 -6.49
C VAL A 75 4.28 -12.63 -5.85
N VAL A 76 4.83 -11.88 -4.92
CA VAL A 76 6.02 -12.23 -4.15
C VAL A 76 5.62 -12.71 -2.76
N CYS A 77 6.00 -13.93 -2.40
CA CYS A 77 5.77 -14.48 -1.07
C CYS A 77 7.01 -14.30 -0.20
N LYS A 78 6.89 -13.49 0.86
CA LYS A 78 8.01 -13.19 1.76
C LYS A 78 8.22 -14.23 2.88
N ALA A 79 7.34 -15.23 3.00
CA ALA A 79 7.39 -16.22 4.08
C ALA A 79 8.71 -16.99 4.10
N GLY A 80 9.44 -16.91 5.22
CA GLY A 80 10.70 -17.65 5.41
C GLY A 80 11.88 -17.18 4.56
N ARG A 81 11.76 -16.05 3.85
CA ARG A 81 12.76 -15.55 2.90
C ARG A 81 13.31 -14.19 3.31
N ARG A 82 14.61 -14.00 3.06
CA ARG A 82 15.27 -12.68 3.24
C ARG A 82 15.50 -11.97 1.92
N ASP A 83 15.56 -12.69 0.82
CA ASP A 83 15.87 -12.27 -0.55
C ASP A 83 14.63 -11.92 -1.39
N TRP A 84 13.44 -11.84 -0.79
CA TRP A 84 12.19 -11.60 -1.52
C TRP A 84 12.14 -10.22 -2.21
N TRP A 85 12.95 -9.27 -1.77
CA TRP A 85 13.07 -7.97 -2.42
C TRP A 85 13.70 -8.04 -3.81
N ASP A 86 14.56 -9.04 -4.07
CA ASP A 86 15.17 -9.22 -5.40
C ASP A 86 14.10 -9.54 -6.45
N GLU A 87 13.06 -10.29 -6.07
CA GLU A 87 11.90 -10.55 -6.94
C GLU A 87 11.05 -9.29 -7.15
N VAL A 88 10.91 -8.46 -6.12
CA VAL A 88 10.20 -7.17 -6.23
C VAL A 88 10.93 -6.25 -7.20
N ASP A 89 12.24 -6.13 -7.10
CA ASP A 89 13.05 -5.29 -7.99
C ASP A 89 13.04 -5.85 -9.42
N ALA A 90 13.13 -7.16 -9.59
CA ALA A 90 13.08 -7.81 -10.91
C ALA A 90 11.71 -7.61 -11.60
N ALA A 91 10.62 -7.51 -10.84
CA ALA A 91 9.28 -7.29 -11.38
C ALA A 91 9.06 -5.85 -11.91
N SER A 92 9.85 -4.88 -11.45
CA SER A 92 9.84 -3.50 -11.96
C SER A 92 11.24 -2.88 -11.87
N PRO A 93 12.13 -3.16 -12.83
CA PRO A 93 13.53 -2.70 -12.80
C PRO A 93 13.67 -1.17 -12.78
N ASP A 94 12.72 -0.45 -13.36
CA ASP A 94 12.69 1.02 -13.37
C ASP A 94 12.08 1.62 -12.08
N GLY A 95 11.82 0.78 -11.08
CA GLY A 95 11.16 1.15 -9.83
C GLY A 95 9.64 1.32 -9.96
N TYR A 96 9.00 1.70 -8.88
CA TYR A 96 7.54 1.78 -8.75
C TYR A 96 7.06 3.23 -8.75
N ALA A 97 6.00 3.51 -9.51
CA ALA A 97 5.31 4.80 -9.47
C ALA A 97 4.54 5.01 -8.15
N ALA A 98 4.06 3.93 -7.56
CA ALA A 98 3.49 3.96 -6.22
C ALA A 98 3.77 2.68 -5.44
N ILE A 99 3.99 2.82 -4.14
CA ILE A 99 4.12 1.71 -3.20
C ILE A 99 3.16 1.94 -2.04
N PHE A 100 2.30 0.96 -1.78
CA PHE A 100 1.32 0.97 -0.72
C PHE A 100 1.79 0.11 0.45
N ASP A 101 2.09 0.74 1.59
CA ASP A 101 2.71 0.08 2.73
C ASP A 101 1.83 0.17 3.99
N ALA A 102 1.44 -1.00 4.49
CA ALA A 102 0.74 -1.17 5.77
C ALA A 102 1.60 -1.88 6.83
N ASN A 103 2.84 -2.28 6.49
CA ASN A 103 3.69 -3.05 7.40
C ASN A 103 4.42 -2.15 8.41
N GLY A 104 4.86 -0.97 7.97
CA GLY A 104 5.59 -0.04 8.82
C GLY A 104 7.11 -0.22 8.77
N VAL A 105 7.79 -0.02 9.90
CA VAL A 105 9.26 0.14 10.01
C VAL A 105 10.07 -0.93 9.24
N ALA A 106 9.58 -2.17 9.19
CA ALA A 106 10.30 -3.28 8.57
C ALA A 106 10.47 -3.14 7.04
N THR A 107 9.63 -2.34 6.39
CA THR A 107 9.58 -2.22 4.93
C THR A 107 9.78 -0.80 4.42
N LEU A 108 9.52 0.23 5.23
CA LEU A 108 9.44 1.63 4.80
C LEU A 108 10.67 2.12 4.04
N ARG A 109 11.89 1.89 4.56
CA ARG A 109 13.12 2.37 3.91
C ARG A 109 13.30 1.70 2.54
N ARG A 110 13.14 0.38 2.49
CA ARG A 110 13.31 -0.37 1.26
C ARG A 110 12.20 -0.07 0.25
N SER A 111 10.96 0.16 0.73
CA SER A 111 9.85 0.64 -0.10
C SER A 111 10.17 2.01 -0.73
N TYR A 112 10.73 2.94 0.05
CA TYR A 112 11.15 4.24 -0.48
C TYR A 112 12.27 4.13 -1.52
N ASP A 113 13.26 3.28 -1.27
CA ASP A 113 14.37 3.06 -2.19
C ASP A 113 13.90 2.47 -3.53
N ALA A 114 12.91 1.56 -3.51
CA ALA A 114 12.32 0.93 -4.68
C ALA A 114 11.38 1.84 -5.51
N LEU A 115 11.10 3.07 -5.06
CA LEU A 115 10.34 4.03 -5.86
C LEU A 115 11.12 4.49 -7.09
N ALA A 116 10.45 4.60 -8.21
CA ALA A 116 10.91 5.33 -9.37
C ALA A 116 11.05 6.84 -9.07
N GLN A 117 11.71 7.58 -9.97
CA GLN A 117 11.65 9.04 -9.94
C GLN A 117 10.19 9.51 -10.03
N THR A 118 9.80 10.50 -9.26
CA THR A 118 8.41 10.98 -9.08
C THR A 118 7.48 9.96 -8.42
N GLY A 119 8.01 8.85 -7.89
CA GLY A 119 7.23 7.81 -7.21
C GLY A 119 6.71 8.25 -5.84
N ARG A 120 5.67 7.57 -5.37
CA ARG A 120 4.95 7.90 -4.13
C ARG A 120 4.87 6.71 -3.20
N LEU A 121 5.36 6.89 -1.98
CA LEU A 121 5.15 5.94 -0.89
C LEU A 121 3.90 6.34 -0.10
N VAL A 122 2.90 5.49 -0.06
CA VAL A 122 1.66 5.73 0.70
C VAL A 122 1.61 4.77 1.88
N ILE A 123 1.65 5.34 3.10
CA ILE A 123 1.68 4.60 4.37
C ILE A 123 0.30 4.73 5.02
N PHE A 124 -0.37 3.60 5.25
CA PHE A 124 -1.70 3.56 5.84
C PHE A 124 -1.85 2.57 7.00
N GLY A 125 -0.73 2.08 7.53
CA GLY A 125 -0.73 1.18 8.69
C GLY A 125 0.67 0.84 9.19
N PHE A 126 0.71 0.26 10.39
CA PHE A 126 1.92 -0.19 11.07
C PHE A 126 1.70 -1.57 11.69
N HIS A 127 1.24 -2.53 10.89
CA HIS A 127 0.84 -3.86 11.39
C HIS A 127 1.95 -4.62 12.12
N THR A 128 3.21 -4.36 11.79
CA THR A 128 4.36 -5.01 12.45
C THR A 128 4.67 -4.41 13.83
N ASN A 129 4.17 -3.23 14.12
CA ASN A 129 4.51 -2.47 15.33
C ASN A 129 3.35 -2.41 16.34
N LEU A 130 2.13 -2.77 15.94
CA LEU A 130 0.98 -2.76 16.83
C LEU A 130 0.99 -4.01 17.73
N PRO A 131 0.76 -3.86 19.05
CA PRO A 131 0.61 -4.99 19.94
C PRO A 131 -0.64 -5.78 19.59
N THR A 132 -0.55 -7.10 19.58
CA THR A 132 -1.74 -7.96 19.56
C THR A 132 -2.52 -7.80 20.86
N VAL A 133 -3.85 -7.75 20.79
CA VAL A 133 -4.79 -7.40 21.87
C VAL A 133 -4.57 -8.16 23.19
N SER A 134 -3.92 -9.33 23.16
CA SER A 134 -3.65 -10.16 24.33
C SER A 134 -2.43 -9.75 25.17
N SER A 135 -1.67 -8.73 24.79
CA SER A 135 -0.36 -8.45 25.38
C SER A 135 -0.14 -6.99 25.82
N THR A 136 -1.20 -6.19 25.92
CA THR A 136 -1.14 -4.74 26.23
C THR A 136 -0.57 -4.39 27.60
N LEU A 137 -0.49 -5.34 28.54
CA LEU A 137 -0.03 -5.12 29.93
C LEU A 137 1.45 -5.49 30.16
N SER A 138 2.18 -5.99 29.15
CA SER A 138 3.57 -6.40 29.33
C SER A 138 4.56 -5.24 29.08
N PRO A 139 5.48 -4.94 30.04
CA PRO A 139 6.54 -3.93 29.84
C PRO A 139 7.40 -4.19 28.60
N TRP A 140 7.60 -5.47 28.24
CA TRP A 140 8.34 -5.89 27.04
C TRP A 140 7.65 -5.45 25.73
N HIS A 141 6.33 -5.33 25.72
CA HIS A 141 5.59 -4.82 24.55
C HIS A 141 5.82 -3.33 24.34
N TRP A 142 5.81 -2.57 25.44
CA TRP A 142 6.11 -1.14 25.39
C TRP A 142 7.56 -0.88 24.96
N LEU A 143 8.50 -1.68 25.44
CA LEU A 143 9.91 -1.59 25.03
C LEU A 143 10.07 -1.92 23.54
N ARG A 144 9.39 -2.96 23.06
CA ARG A 144 9.43 -3.33 21.63
C ARG A 144 8.79 -2.27 20.74
N MET A 145 7.68 -1.66 21.18
CA MET A 145 7.03 -0.57 20.49
C MET A 145 7.93 0.67 20.43
N ALA A 146 8.53 1.05 21.57
CA ALA A 146 9.48 2.17 21.65
C ALA A 146 10.71 1.93 20.75
N LYS A 147 11.26 0.71 20.76
CA LYS A 147 12.35 0.31 19.86
C LYS A 147 11.91 0.39 18.39
N GLY A 148 10.70 -0.05 18.05
CA GLY A 148 10.12 0.06 16.72
C GLY A 148 10.01 1.51 16.27
N MET A 149 9.52 2.40 17.13
CA MET A 149 9.43 3.83 16.85
C MET A 149 10.81 4.47 16.69
N ALA A 150 11.77 4.13 17.57
CA ALA A 150 13.15 4.60 17.47
C ALA A 150 13.90 4.07 16.23
N SER A 151 13.41 2.98 15.64
CA SER A 151 13.98 2.39 14.42
C SER A 151 13.30 2.90 13.15
N MET A 152 12.42 3.91 13.23
CA MET A 152 11.84 4.52 12.05
C MET A 152 12.94 5.12 11.17
N PRO A 153 12.95 4.80 9.87
CA PRO A 153 13.94 5.38 8.97
C PRO A 153 13.72 6.90 8.89
N PRO A 154 14.76 7.71 9.03
CA PRO A 154 14.65 9.13 8.73
C PRO A 154 14.45 9.32 7.23
N PHE A 155 13.58 10.27 6.87
CA PHE A 155 13.42 10.74 5.50
C PHE A 155 13.86 12.21 5.45
N GLU A 156 14.95 12.46 4.76
CA GLU A 156 15.51 13.80 4.68
C GLU A 156 14.78 14.62 3.61
N PRO A 157 14.32 15.85 3.91
CA PRO A 157 13.63 16.69 2.94
C PRO A 157 14.42 16.94 1.67
N MET A 158 15.75 17.07 1.78
CA MET A 158 16.63 17.28 0.62
C MET A 158 16.64 16.07 -0.31
N ASP A 159 16.64 14.84 0.25
CA ASP A 159 16.58 13.61 -0.55
C ASP A 159 15.25 13.53 -1.33
N LEU A 160 14.14 13.92 -0.70
CA LEU A 160 12.83 14.00 -1.38
C LEU A 160 12.86 14.95 -2.58
N VAL A 161 13.48 16.12 -2.42
CA VAL A 161 13.60 17.12 -3.50
C VAL A 161 14.49 16.61 -4.63
N LEU A 162 15.67 16.08 -4.30
CA LEU A 162 16.64 15.63 -5.31
C LEU A 162 16.18 14.40 -6.08
N SER A 163 15.43 13.49 -5.42
CA SER A 163 14.87 12.30 -6.05
C SER A 163 13.48 12.53 -6.66
N SER A 164 12.86 13.69 -6.40
CA SER A 164 11.48 13.99 -6.77
C SER A 164 10.47 12.94 -6.27
N LYS A 165 10.78 12.27 -5.16
CA LYS A 165 9.91 11.27 -4.53
C LYS A 165 9.02 11.93 -3.47
N SER A 166 7.90 11.30 -3.13
CA SER A 166 7.03 11.78 -2.06
C SER A 166 6.57 10.66 -1.13
N ILE A 167 6.26 11.04 0.10
CA ILE A 167 5.75 10.16 1.14
C ILE A 167 4.46 10.74 1.67
N HIS A 168 3.42 9.91 1.68
CA HIS A 168 2.10 10.25 2.19
C HIS A 168 1.74 9.30 3.32
N GLY A 169 1.24 9.85 4.42
CA GLY A 169 0.69 9.06 5.52
C GLY A 169 -0.73 9.50 5.80
N PHE A 170 -1.63 8.56 6.08
CA PHE A 170 -3.00 8.86 6.50
C PHE A 170 -3.59 7.78 7.40
N ASN A 171 -4.61 8.17 8.14
CA ASN A 171 -5.47 7.26 8.86
C ASN A 171 -6.93 7.65 8.60
N LEU A 172 -7.69 6.73 8.04
CA LEU A 172 -9.09 6.97 7.63
C LEU A 172 -9.98 7.41 8.79
N SER A 173 -9.64 7.02 10.03
CA SER A 173 -10.43 7.41 11.21
C SER A 173 -10.48 8.92 11.46
N PHE A 174 -9.57 9.68 10.88
CA PHE A 174 -9.54 11.14 10.99
C PHE A 174 -10.25 11.87 9.84
N PHE A 175 -10.89 11.13 8.93
CA PHE A 175 -11.64 11.67 7.78
C PHE A 175 -13.14 11.82 8.05
N ALA A 176 -13.61 11.56 9.26
CA ALA A 176 -15.04 11.53 9.55
C ALA A 176 -15.75 12.86 9.23
N ASP A 177 -15.04 13.97 9.30
CA ASP A 177 -15.56 15.32 9.06
C ASP A 177 -15.47 15.77 7.58
N GLU A 178 -14.75 15.01 6.73
CA GLU A 178 -14.60 15.29 5.29
C GLU A 178 -15.73 14.66 4.47
N THR A 179 -16.98 15.07 4.74
CA THR A 179 -18.18 14.45 4.19
C THR A 179 -18.22 14.45 2.67
N ASP A 180 -17.87 15.56 2.01
CA ASP A 180 -17.89 15.68 0.55
C ASP A 180 -16.89 14.73 -0.11
N LEU A 181 -15.71 14.54 0.51
CA LEU A 181 -14.71 13.59 0.05
C LEU A 181 -15.19 12.14 0.20
N VAL A 182 -15.81 11.83 1.34
CA VAL A 182 -16.39 10.51 1.61
C VAL A 182 -17.50 10.19 0.61
N ASP A 183 -18.38 11.14 0.35
CA ASP A 183 -19.48 10.98 -0.62
C ASP A 183 -18.96 10.75 -2.04
N ALA A 184 -17.96 11.50 -2.48
CA ALA A 184 -17.30 11.30 -3.77
C ALA A 184 -16.65 9.89 -3.88
N TYR A 185 -16.01 9.43 -2.80
CA TYR A 185 -15.43 8.09 -2.77
C TYR A 185 -16.51 7.00 -2.81
N MET A 186 -17.59 7.15 -2.06
CA MET A 186 -18.69 6.20 -2.06
C MET A 186 -19.36 6.12 -3.43
N ALA A 187 -19.60 7.24 -4.08
CA ALA A 187 -20.16 7.27 -5.43
C ALA A 187 -19.25 6.53 -6.43
N GLN A 188 -17.94 6.76 -6.39
CA GLN A 188 -16.99 6.08 -7.27
C GLN A 188 -16.90 4.56 -6.99
N LEU A 189 -16.88 4.17 -5.72
CA LEU A 189 -16.85 2.75 -5.33
C LEU A 189 -18.13 2.00 -5.79
N LEU A 190 -19.28 2.62 -5.60
CA LEU A 190 -20.56 2.05 -6.04
C LEU A 190 -20.61 1.91 -7.56
N ALA A 191 -20.09 2.88 -8.31
CA ALA A 191 -19.99 2.81 -9.76
C ALA A 191 -19.11 1.63 -10.21
N TRP A 192 -17.93 1.45 -9.60
CA TRP A 192 -17.05 0.32 -9.95
C TRP A 192 -17.63 -1.05 -9.56
N VAL A 193 -18.33 -1.15 -8.44
CA VAL A 193 -19.02 -2.38 -8.05
C VAL A 193 -20.16 -2.70 -9.02
N ALA A 194 -20.98 -1.70 -9.38
CA ALA A 194 -22.07 -1.87 -10.33
C ALA A 194 -21.57 -2.28 -11.73
N ALA A 195 -20.41 -1.78 -12.13
CA ALA A 195 -19.74 -2.14 -13.39
C ALA A 195 -18.99 -3.49 -13.33
N GLY A 196 -18.99 -4.18 -12.17
CA GLY A 196 -18.26 -5.44 -11.98
C GLY A 196 -16.74 -5.31 -11.96
N GLN A 197 -16.22 -4.09 -11.85
CA GLN A 197 -14.79 -3.78 -11.83
C GLN A 197 -14.14 -4.03 -10.46
N LEU A 198 -14.94 -3.96 -9.40
CA LEU A 198 -14.52 -4.33 -8.05
C LEU A 198 -15.38 -5.48 -7.52
N ARG A 199 -14.72 -6.48 -6.97
CA ARG A 199 -15.37 -7.59 -6.28
C ARG A 199 -15.14 -7.43 -4.79
N VAL A 200 -16.23 -7.53 -4.05
CA VAL A 200 -16.22 -7.54 -2.58
C VAL A 200 -16.09 -8.99 -2.15
N ALA A 201 -14.97 -9.32 -1.47
CA ALA A 201 -14.78 -10.63 -0.85
C ALA A 201 -15.41 -10.67 0.55
#